data_5ae3ba9aac999dba50bb57312e0c1541
#
_entry.id   5ae3ba9aac999dba50bb57312e0c1541
#
_cell.length_a   1.000
_cell.length_b   1.000
_cell.length_c   1.000
_cell.angle_alpha   90.00
_cell.angle_beta   90.00
_cell.angle_gamma   90.00
#
_symmetry.space_group_name_H-M   'P 1'
#
loop_
_entity.id
_entity.type
_entity.pdbx_description
1 polymer ?
#
loop_
_entity_poly.entity_id
_entity_poly.type
_entity_poly.pdbx_seq_one_letter_code
_entity_poly.pdbx_strand_id
1 'polypeptide(L)'
;MRRVFKSLLILIFAAVLLLGAALWWLHHPMPLRLQPGAQVVDLEIEPGTSADGVAEAVVASGADVPVLMLRAWFRVSGQARLIKAGSYELAPDTTPRKLLRMLVRGEETLKSITLVEGWTFSQVRSALQKAEQLVPDTPALSPEIIMEKLGKPGIHPEGRFFPDTYNYAKGSSDLAVLKRAARAMDRRLDAAWGLRSSDTPL
;
A
#
# COMPACT_ATOMS: atom_id res chain seq x y z
N MET A 1 -49.59 -30.61 6.78
CA MET A 1 -48.21 -31.10 6.85
C MET A 1 -47.49 -31.14 5.48
N ARG A 2 -48.02 -31.75 4.42
CA ARG A 2 -47.37 -31.84 3.11
C ARG A 2 -47.03 -30.48 2.42
N ARG A 3 -47.87 -29.45 2.60
CA ARG A 3 -47.61 -28.10 2.01
C ARG A 3 -46.45 -27.41 2.75
N VAL A 4 -46.42 -27.45 4.08
CA VAL A 4 -45.35 -26.86 4.90
C VAL A 4 -43.99 -27.51 4.58
N PHE A 5 -43.96 -28.85 4.44
CA PHE A 5 -42.78 -29.60 4.09
C PHE A 5 -42.23 -29.23 2.67
N LYS A 6 -43.14 -29.05 1.69
CA LYS A 6 -42.74 -28.59 0.34
C LYS A 6 -42.18 -27.16 0.36
N SER A 7 -42.81 -26.25 1.13
CA SER A 7 -42.32 -24.87 1.27
C SER A 7 -40.94 -24.84 1.94
N LEU A 8 -40.72 -25.68 2.95
CA LEU A 8 -39.41 -25.77 3.62
C LEU A 8 -38.33 -26.30 2.67
N LEU A 9 -38.64 -27.33 1.87
CA LEU A 9 -37.71 -27.85 0.86
C LEU A 9 -37.35 -26.80 -0.20
N ILE A 10 -38.31 -26.01 -0.67
CA ILE A 10 -38.06 -24.92 -1.62
C ILE A 10 -37.17 -23.85 -0.99
N LEU A 11 -37.42 -23.47 0.27
CA LEU A 11 -36.57 -22.49 0.97
C LEU A 11 -35.13 -22.99 1.15
N ILE A 12 -34.97 -24.25 1.54
CA ILE A 12 -33.63 -24.86 1.68
C ILE A 12 -32.92 -24.88 0.30
N PHE A 13 -33.61 -25.31 -0.75
CA PHE A 13 -33.05 -25.31 -2.09
C PHE A 13 -32.67 -23.91 -2.58
N ALA A 14 -33.50 -22.91 -2.35
CA ALA A 14 -33.20 -21.52 -2.66
C ALA A 14 -31.99 -21.01 -1.85
N ALA A 15 -31.91 -21.34 -0.56
CA ALA A 15 -30.77 -20.96 0.27
C ALA A 15 -29.46 -21.60 -0.23
N VAL A 16 -29.48 -22.87 -0.64
CA VAL A 16 -28.31 -23.56 -1.21
C VAL A 16 -27.88 -22.91 -2.54
N LEU A 17 -28.84 -22.57 -3.40
CA LEU A 17 -28.53 -21.87 -4.66
C LEU A 17 -27.91 -20.48 -4.39
N LEU A 18 -28.48 -19.71 -3.46
CA LEU A 18 -27.93 -18.38 -3.09
C LEU A 18 -26.52 -18.50 -2.51
N LEU A 19 -26.28 -19.49 -1.64
CA LEU A 19 -24.96 -19.76 -1.10
C LEU A 19 -23.97 -20.15 -2.18
N GLY A 20 -24.38 -21.03 -3.11
CA GLY A 20 -23.56 -21.40 -4.26
C GLY A 20 -23.19 -20.22 -5.15
N ALA A 21 -24.17 -19.36 -5.44
CA ALA A 21 -23.95 -18.13 -6.22
C ALA A 21 -23.01 -17.14 -5.50
N ALA A 22 -23.17 -16.98 -4.19
CA ALA A 22 -22.30 -16.11 -3.38
C ALA A 22 -20.86 -16.66 -3.36
N LEU A 23 -20.66 -17.95 -3.16
CA LEU A 23 -19.34 -18.59 -3.20
C LEU A 23 -18.71 -18.47 -4.59
N TRP A 24 -19.48 -18.68 -5.65
CA TRP A 24 -19.03 -18.49 -7.02
C TRP A 24 -18.54 -17.04 -7.24
N TRP A 25 -19.33 -16.04 -6.85
CA TRP A 25 -18.98 -14.63 -6.97
C TRP A 25 -17.70 -14.28 -6.22
N LEU A 26 -17.47 -14.82 -5.02
CA LEU A 26 -16.27 -14.57 -4.22
C LEU A 26 -14.98 -15.05 -4.90
N HIS A 27 -15.07 -16.01 -5.78
CA HIS A 27 -13.93 -16.63 -6.47
C HIS A 27 -13.77 -16.16 -7.92
N HIS A 28 -14.73 -15.39 -8.44
CA HIS A 28 -14.63 -14.84 -9.80
C HIS A 28 -14.04 -13.44 -9.80
N PRO A 29 -13.23 -13.10 -10.82
CA PRO A 29 -12.70 -11.76 -11.00
C PRO A 29 -13.81 -10.71 -11.03
N MET A 30 -13.57 -9.58 -10.40
CA MET A 30 -14.48 -8.43 -10.47
C MET A 30 -14.30 -7.74 -11.82
N PRO A 31 -15.38 -7.39 -12.53
CA PRO A 31 -15.27 -6.51 -13.70
C PRO A 31 -14.68 -5.16 -13.29
N LEU A 32 -13.66 -4.69 -14.02
CA LEU A 32 -13.03 -3.39 -13.78
C LEU A 32 -13.24 -2.48 -14.99
N ARG A 33 -13.57 -1.22 -14.72
CA ARG A 33 -13.64 -0.16 -15.73
C ARG A 33 -12.26 0.46 -15.89
N LEU A 34 -11.42 -0.16 -16.72
CA LEU A 34 -10.09 0.32 -17.00
C LEU A 34 -10.13 1.56 -17.90
N GLN A 35 -9.28 2.54 -17.61
CA GLN A 35 -9.03 3.65 -18.53
C GLN A 35 -8.24 3.16 -19.75
N PRO A 36 -8.37 3.83 -20.93
CA PRO A 36 -7.61 3.45 -22.12
C PRO A 36 -6.11 3.42 -21.83
N GLY A 37 -5.48 2.24 -22.02
CA GLY A 37 -4.06 2.02 -21.76
C GLY A 37 -3.68 1.62 -20.33
N ALA A 38 -4.60 1.66 -19.37
CA ALA A 38 -4.35 1.19 -18.01
C ALA A 38 -4.51 -0.34 -17.93
N GLN A 39 -3.60 -0.98 -17.20
CA GLN A 39 -3.66 -2.43 -16.92
C GLN A 39 -4.23 -2.75 -15.54
N VAL A 40 -4.29 -1.77 -14.66
CA VAL A 40 -4.77 -1.86 -13.29
C VAL A 40 -5.62 -0.64 -12.93
N VAL A 41 -6.38 -0.75 -11.85
CA VAL A 41 -7.14 0.35 -11.26
C VAL A 41 -6.50 0.71 -9.93
N ASP A 42 -6.18 1.99 -9.75
CA ASP A 42 -5.67 2.52 -8.47
C ASP A 42 -6.81 2.66 -7.47
N LEU A 43 -6.64 2.07 -6.30
CA LEU A 43 -7.54 2.16 -5.16
C LEU A 43 -6.80 2.81 -3.98
N GLU A 44 -7.26 3.95 -3.51
CA GLU A 44 -6.72 4.64 -2.35
C GLU A 44 -7.71 4.54 -1.18
N ILE A 45 -7.21 4.10 -0.02
CA ILE A 45 -7.97 4.00 1.22
C ILE A 45 -7.34 4.92 2.25
N GLU A 46 -8.06 5.97 2.61
CA GLU A 46 -7.61 6.93 3.62
C GLU A 46 -7.62 6.34 5.04
N PRO A 47 -6.69 6.77 5.92
CA PRO A 47 -6.71 6.39 7.32
C PRO A 47 -8.04 6.74 7.99
N GLY A 48 -8.62 5.78 8.70
CA GLY A 48 -9.90 5.96 9.39
C GLY A 48 -11.16 5.69 8.54
N THR A 49 -11.00 5.32 7.26
CA THR A 49 -12.14 4.94 6.42
C THR A 49 -12.84 3.71 6.98
N SER A 50 -14.17 3.77 7.14
CA SER A 50 -14.96 2.63 7.57
C SER A 50 -15.01 1.54 6.50
N ALA A 51 -15.32 0.29 6.90
CA ALA A 51 -15.46 -0.81 5.92
C ALA A 51 -16.53 -0.55 4.85
N ASP A 52 -17.60 0.18 5.20
CA ASP A 52 -18.63 0.59 4.24
C ASP A 52 -18.07 1.64 3.27
N GLY A 53 -17.27 2.60 3.76
CA GLY A 53 -16.55 3.58 2.94
C GLY A 53 -15.49 2.92 2.03
N VAL A 54 -14.81 1.88 2.51
CA VAL A 54 -13.90 1.09 1.68
C VAL A 54 -14.64 0.43 0.51
N ALA A 55 -15.83 -0.15 0.75
CA ALA A 55 -16.63 -0.72 -0.33
C ALA A 55 -17.05 0.33 -1.38
N GLU A 56 -17.38 1.55 -0.93
CA GLU A 56 -17.65 2.69 -1.81
C GLU A 56 -16.41 3.10 -2.61
N ALA A 57 -15.25 3.23 -1.96
CA ALA A 57 -14.00 3.58 -2.61
C ALA A 57 -13.60 2.57 -3.69
N VAL A 58 -13.79 1.27 -3.44
CA VAL A 58 -13.54 0.19 -4.42
C VAL A 58 -14.41 0.38 -5.68
N VAL A 59 -15.69 0.70 -5.51
CA VAL A 59 -16.58 0.93 -6.67
C VAL A 59 -16.26 2.26 -7.36
N ALA A 60 -15.96 3.30 -6.59
CA ALA A 60 -15.58 4.60 -7.14
C ALA A 60 -14.27 4.55 -7.93
N SER A 61 -13.34 3.70 -7.52
CA SER A 61 -12.07 3.50 -8.25
C SER A 61 -12.25 2.81 -9.60
N GLY A 62 -13.38 2.12 -9.83
CA GLY A 62 -13.68 1.49 -11.12
C GLY A 62 -14.09 0.02 -11.07
N ALA A 63 -14.23 -0.57 -9.87
CA ALA A 63 -14.81 -1.92 -9.78
C ALA A 63 -16.29 -1.92 -10.10
N ASP A 64 -16.72 -2.67 -11.11
CA ASP A 64 -18.11 -2.75 -11.56
C ASP A 64 -18.86 -3.86 -10.83
N VAL A 65 -19.03 -3.65 -9.52
CA VAL A 65 -19.74 -4.57 -8.63
C VAL A 65 -20.70 -3.80 -7.72
N PRO A 66 -21.83 -4.39 -7.31
CA PRO A 66 -22.74 -3.74 -6.37
C PRO A 66 -22.05 -3.47 -5.02
N VAL A 67 -22.03 -2.20 -4.58
CA VAL A 67 -21.47 -1.78 -3.28
C VAL A 67 -22.04 -2.62 -2.14
N LEU A 68 -23.35 -2.92 -2.19
CA LEU A 68 -24.04 -3.71 -1.16
C LEU A 68 -23.43 -5.12 -0.99
N MET A 69 -23.01 -5.75 -2.08
CA MET A 69 -22.37 -7.08 -2.04
C MET A 69 -21.01 -7.02 -1.36
N LEU A 70 -20.18 -5.99 -1.64
CA LEU A 70 -18.91 -5.78 -0.97
C LEU A 70 -19.09 -5.49 0.52
N ARG A 71 -20.04 -4.62 0.88
CA ARG A 71 -20.38 -4.34 2.29
C ARG A 71 -20.80 -5.60 3.03
N ALA A 72 -21.69 -6.39 2.45
CA ALA A 72 -22.14 -7.66 3.01
C ALA A 72 -20.96 -8.62 3.19
N TRP A 73 -20.09 -8.75 2.18
CA TRP A 73 -18.90 -9.58 2.24
C TRP A 73 -17.92 -9.15 3.34
N PHE A 74 -17.58 -7.86 3.42
CA PHE A 74 -16.68 -7.35 4.46
C PHE A 74 -17.25 -7.61 5.85
N ARG A 75 -18.56 -7.47 6.05
CA ARG A 75 -19.23 -7.70 7.32
C ARG A 75 -19.25 -9.19 7.69
N VAL A 76 -19.63 -10.06 6.77
CA VAL A 76 -19.74 -11.51 7.01
C VAL A 76 -18.37 -12.16 7.20
N SER A 77 -17.32 -11.62 6.55
CA SER A 77 -15.95 -12.12 6.70
C SER A 77 -15.38 -11.98 8.12
N GLY A 78 -15.97 -11.10 8.96
CA GLY A 78 -15.44 -10.76 10.29
C GLY A 78 -14.13 -9.96 10.27
N GLN A 79 -13.58 -9.66 9.08
CA GLN A 79 -12.27 -9.02 8.91
C GLN A 79 -12.35 -7.51 8.62
N ALA A 80 -13.55 -6.94 8.62
CA ALA A 80 -13.80 -5.54 8.30
C ALA A 80 -12.94 -4.55 9.11
N ARG A 81 -12.65 -4.88 10.38
CA ARG A 81 -11.84 -4.04 11.29
C ARG A 81 -10.33 -4.17 11.05
N LEU A 82 -9.91 -5.16 10.26
CA LEU A 82 -8.50 -5.42 9.95
C LEU A 82 -8.05 -4.77 8.64
N ILE A 83 -8.97 -4.15 7.90
CA ILE A 83 -8.67 -3.43 6.66
C ILE A 83 -7.72 -2.27 6.98
N LYS A 84 -6.62 -2.21 6.24
CA LYS A 84 -5.60 -1.19 6.38
C LYS A 84 -5.78 -0.09 5.33
N ALA A 85 -5.48 1.15 5.74
CA ALA A 85 -5.32 2.26 4.82
C ALA A 85 -4.08 2.08 3.96
N GLY A 86 -4.08 2.66 2.77
CA GLY A 86 -2.95 2.60 1.84
C GLY A 86 -3.38 2.64 0.39
N SER A 87 -2.42 2.55 -0.52
CA SER A 87 -2.65 2.54 -1.97
C SER A 87 -2.48 1.13 -2.53
N TYR A 88 -3.52 0.66 -3.22
CA TYR A 88 -3.61 -0.69 -3.77
C TYR A 88 -3.84 -0.63 -5.26
N GLU A 89 -3.38 -1.61 -6.01
CA GLU A 89 -3.69 -1.79 -7.42
C GLU A 89 -4.60 -3.00 -7.63
N LEU A 90 -5.75 -2.77 -8.26
CA LEU A 90 -6.68 -3.82 -8.62
C LEU A 90 -6.37 -4.30 -10.04
N ALA A 91 -5.86 -5.51 -10.15
CA ALA A 91 -5.66 -6.17 -11.44
C ALA A 91 -6.96 -6.83 -11.95
N PRO A 92 -7.08 -7.08 -13.27
CA PRO A 92 -8.27 -7.71 -13.85
C PRO A 92 -8.64 -9.07 -13.27
N ASP A 93 -7.69 -9.77 -12.65
CA ASP A 93 -7.88 -11.06 -11.98
C ASP A 93 -8.29 -10.92 -10.50
N THR A 94 -8.49 -9.68 -10.01
CA THR A 94 -8.82 -9.45 -8.60
C THR A 94 -10.24 -9.92 -8.30
N THR A 95 -10.35 -10.91 -7.42
CA THR A 95 -11.63 -11.42 -6.89
C THR A 95 -12.00 -10.67 -5.60
N PRO A 96 -13.27 -10.64 -5.16
CA PRO A 96 -13.66 -10.04 -3.87
C PRO A 96 -12.91 -10.65 -2.67
N ARG A 97 -12.59 -11.94 -2.73
CA ARG A 97 -11.78 -12.62 -1.70
C ARG A 97 -10.31 -12.18 -1.73
N LYS A 98 -9.72 -12.03 -2.93
CA LYS A 98 -8.35 -11.54 -3.11
C LYS A 98 -8.26 -10.09 -2.62
N LEU A 99 -9.21 -9.24 -3.00
CA LEU A 99 -9.31 -7.85 -2.54
C LEU A 99 -9.28 -7.76 -1.01
N LEU A 100 -10.19 -8.43 -0.32
CA LEU A 100 -10.24 -8.39 1.14
C LEU A 100 -8.91 -8.83 1.77
N ARG A 101 -8.31 -9.90 1.25
CA ARG A 101 -7.00 -10.37 1.72
C ARG A 101 -5.91 -9.32 1.53
N MET A 102 -5.85 -8.65 0.38
CA MET A 102 -4.90 -7.57 0.10
C MET A 102 -5.08 -6.42 1.10
N LEU A 103 -6.33 -5.99 1.32
CA LEU A 103 -6.65 -4.91 2.25
C LEU A 103 -6.30 -5.25 3.71
N VAL A 104 -6.58 -6.49 4.15
CA VAL A 104 -6.29 -6.95 5.53
C VAL A 104 -4.80 -7.14 5.77
N ARG A 105 -4.07 -7.67 4.80
CA ARG A 105 -2.62 -7.83 4.91
C ARG A 105 -1.89 -6.51 4.73
N GLY A 106 -2.50 -5.53 4.06
CA GLY A 106 -1.84 -4.30 3.64
C GLY A 106 -0.84 -4.59 2.54
N GLU A 107 -1.24 -5.39 1.55
CA GLU A 107 -0.43 -5.67 0.35
C GLU A 107 -0.54 -4.45 -0.58
N GLU A 108 -0.01 -3.31 -0.09
CA GLU A 108 0.04 -2.08 -0.86
C GLU A 108 0.94 -2.24 -2.08
N THR A 109 0.59 -1.57 -3.15
CA THR A 109 1.49 -1.48 -4.31
C THR A 109 2.62 -0.54 -3.97
N LEU A 110 3.79 -1.12 -3.78
CA LEU A 110 5.00 -0.38 -3.50
C LEU A 110 5.73 -0.06 -4.82
N LYS A 111 6.07 1.19 -5.00
CA LYS A 111 7.09 1.63 -5.95
C LYS A 111 8.44 1.56 -5.26
N SER A 112 9.50 1.59 -6.03
CA SER A 112 10.85 1.59 -5.49
C SER A 112 11.72 2.67 -6.15
N ILE A 113 12.65 3.20 -5.37
CA ILE A 113 13.71 4.07 -5.85
C ILE A 113 15.04 3.54 -5.36
N THR A 114 16.02 3.44 -6.26
CA THR A 114 17.37 3.04 -5.93
C THR A 114 18.26 4.28 -5.80
N LEU A 115 18.84 4.47 -4.62
CA LEU A 115 19.92 5.42 -4.40
C LEU A 115 21.23 4.72 -4.71
N VAL A 116 21.95 5.22 -5.71
CA VAL A 116 23.16 4.57 -6.22
C VAL A 116 24.36 5.02 -5.40
N GLU A 117 25.30 4.09 -5.18
CA GLU A 117 26.56 4.38 -4.50
C GLU A 117 27.34 5.48 -5.27
N GLY A 118 27.97 6.37 -4.50
CA GLY A 118 28.73 7.49 -5.05
C GLY A 118 27.90 8.70 -5.50
N TRP A 119 26.56 8.64 -5.39
CA TRP A 119 25.74 9.80 -5.68
C TRP A 119 25.94 10.94 -4.68
N THR A 120 25.98 12.15 -5.20
CA THR A 120 25.89 13.37 -4.41
C THR A 120 24.46 13.55 -3.88
N PHE A 121 24.30 14.32 -2.81
CA PHE A 121 22.98 14.66 -2.28
C PHE A 121 22.07 15.33 -3.33
N SER A 122 22.64 16.16 -4.22
CA SER A 122 21.90 16.76 -5.33
C SER A 122 21.33 15.70 -6.29
N GLN A 123 22.11 14.65 -6.61
CA GLN A 123 21.63 13.55 -7.46
C GLN A 123 20.55 12.73 -6.75
N VAL A 124 20.68 12.48 -5.45
CA VAL A 124 19.63 11.83 -4.64
C VAL A 124 18.33 12.63 -4.70
N ARG A 125 18.39 13.94 -4.47
CA ARG A 125 17.20 14.81 -4.58
C ARG A 125 16.57 14.78 -5.96
N SER A 126 17.39 14.86 -7.02
CA SER A 126 16.91 14.81 -8.40
C SER A 126 16.21 13.48 -8.72
N ALA A 127 16.71 12.37 -8.21
CA ALA A 127 16.08 11.07 -8.36
C ALA A 127 14.73 10.99 -7.64
N LEU A 128 14.66 11.49 -6.40
CA LEU A 128 13.42 11.55 -5.63
C LEU A 128 12.34 12.41 -6.29
N GLN A 129 12.73 13.55 -6.89
CA GLN A 129 11.80 14.42 -7.64
C GLN A 129 11.23 13.76 -8.90
N LYS A 130 11.97 12.83 -9.50
CA LYS A 130 11.56 12.07 -10.69
C LYS A 130 10.81 10.78 -10.34
N ALA A 131 10.80 10.40 -9.07
CA ALA A 131 10.15 9.17 -8.63
C ALA A 131 8.63 9.27 -8.77
N GLU A 132 8.05 8.32 -9.50
CA GLU A 132 6.61 8.29 -9.75
C GLU A 132 5.80 8.21 -8.46
N GLN A 133 4.73 8.98 -8.36
CA GLN A 133 3.77 8.95 -7.24
C GLN A 133 4.37 9.27 -5.86
N LEU A 134 5.59 9.80 -5.80
CA LEU A 134 6.19 10.32 -4.58
C LEU A 134 5.81 11.80 -4.41
N VAL A 135 5.40 12.19 -3.20
CA VAL A 135 5.08 13.59 -2.90
C VAL A 135 6.37 14.37 -2.67
N PRO A 136 6.62 15.43 -3.46
CA PRO A 136 7.86 16.20 -3.38
C PRO A 136 7.77 17.27 -2.28
N ASP A 137 8.01 16.91 -1.02
CA ASP A 137 8.02 17.82 0.13
C ASP A 137 9.34 18.58 0.26
N THR A 138 10.42 18.09 -0.38
CA THR A 138 11.76 18.64 -0.19
C THR A 138 12.26 19.64 -1.25
N PRO A 139 11.64 19.82 -2.44
CA PRO A 139 12.22 20.64 -3.51
C PRO A 139 12.48 22.09 -3.14
N ALA A 140 11.59 22.69 -2.33
CA ALA A 140 11.69 24.07 -1.89
C ALA A 140 12.56 24.24 -0.63
N LEU A 141 13.04 23.16 -0.02
CA LEU A 141 13.82 23.20 1.22
C LEU A 141 15.32 23.26 0.92
N SER A 142 16.05 24.04 1.72
CA SER A 142 17.52 23.99 1.69
C SER A 142 18.04 22.66 2.26
N PRO A 143 19.27 22.24 1.90
CA PRO A 143 19.89 21.04 2.48
C PRO A 143 19.91 21.03 4.01
N GLU A 144 20.15 22.19 4.63
CA GLU A 144 20.21 22.37 6.08
C GLU A 144 18.85 22.10 6.72
N ILE A 145 17.77 22.65 6.14
CA ILE A 145 16.40 22.44 6.63
C ILE A 145 15.99 20.97 6.48
N ILE A 146 16.39 20.32 5.39
CA ILE A 146 16.15 18.89 5.22
C ILE A 146 16.84 18.11 6.34
N MET A 147 18.11 18.38 6.61
CA MET A 147 18.86 17.69 7.66
C MET A 147 18.28 17.97 9.05
N GLU A 148 17.80 19.18 9.32
CA GLU A 148 17.09 19.51 10.56
C GLU A 148 15.81 18.66 10.70
N LYS A 149 14.97 18.56 9.64
CA LYS A 149 13.76 17.73 9.62
C LYS A 149 14.07 16.22 9.78
N LEU A 150 15.26 15.79 9.40
CA LEU A 150 15.75 14.43 9.61
C LEU A 150 16.31 14.19 11.03
N GLY A 151 16.32 15.23 11.89
CA GLY A 151 16.87 15.17 13.25
C GLY A 151 18.39 15.23 13.29
N LYS A 152 19.03 15.82 12.28
CA LYS A 152 20.48 15.94 12.12
C LYS A 152 20.89 17.42 11.86
N PRO A 153 20.54 18.37 12.75
CA PRO A 153 20.88 19.78 12.55
C PRO A 153 22.40 19.98 12.50
N GLY A 154 22.85 20.85 11.61
CA GLY A 154 24.27 21.18 11.45
C GLY A 154 25.13 20.11 10.78
N ILE A 155 24.55 18.97 10.38
CA ILE A 155 25.29 17.92 9.67
C ILE A 155 25.15 18.13 8.17
N HIS A 156 26.29 18.09 7.44
CA HIS A 156 26.29 18.16 6.00
C HIS A 156 25.63 16.93 5.38
N PRO A 157 24.76 17.04 4.35
CA PRO A 157 24.00 15.91 3.81
C PRO A 157 24.79 14.91 2.99
N GLU A 158 25.97 15.30 2.46
CA GLU A 158 26.79 14.39 1.65
C GLU A 158 27.24 13.18 2.45
N GLY A 159 27.08 11.98 1.87
CA GLY A 159 27.44 10.72 2.48
C GLY A 159 26.54 10.29 3.65
N ARG A 160 25.36 10.92 3.84
CA ARG A 160 24.47 10.60 4.97
C ARG A 160 23.30 9.70 4.61
N PHE A 161 23.18 9.31 3.35
CA PHE A 161 22.10 8.45 2.85
C PHE A 161 22.69 7.14 2.33
N PHE A 162 22.29 6.03 2.93
CA PHE A 162 22.82 4.71 2.54
C PHE A 162 22.33 4.36 1.13
N PRO A 163 23.23 3.94 0.22
CA PRO A 163 22.86 3.47 -1.11
C PRO A 163 22.16 2.12 -1.01
N ASP A 164 20.86 2.10 -1.40
CA ASP A 164 20.02 0.89 -1.37
C ASP A 164 18.74 1.16 -2.20
N THR A 165 17.93 0.14 -2.38
CA THR A 165 16.59 0.26 -2.97
C THR A 165 15.54 0.46 -1.88
N TYR A 166 14.83 1.60 -1.95
CA TYR A 166 13.82 2.00 -0.98
C TYR A 166 12.42 1.86 -1.58
N ASN A 167 11.63 0.95 -1.02
CA ASN A 167 10.22 0.84 -1.39
C ASN A 167 9.41 1.95 -0.73
N TYR A 168 8.40 2.47 -1.43
CA TYR A 168 7.48 3.49 -0.92
C TYR A 168 6.07 3.28 -1.48
N ALA A 169 5.05 3.62 -0.70
CA ALA A 169 3.68 3.61 -1.16
C ALA A 169 3.38 4.88 -1.98
N LYS A 170 2.39 4.81 -2.87
CA LYS A 170 1.86 5.98 -3.57
C LYS A 170 1.49 7.07 -2.57
N GLY A 171 1.83 8.31 -2.89
CA GLY A 171 1.57 9.45 -1.98
C GLY A 171 2.53 9.55 -0.79
N SER A 172 3.54 8.68 -0.68
CA SER A 172 4.59 8.83 0.35
C SER A 172 5.42 10.09 0.09
N SER A 173 5.84 10.75 1.18
CA SER A 173 6.76 11.88 1.12
C SER A 173 8.19 11.44 0.75
N ASP A 174 8.86 12.22 -0.09
CA ASP A 174 10.28 12.08 -0.39
C ASP A 174 11.16 12.24 0.87
N LEU A 175 10.73 13.09 1.82
CA LEU A 175 11.37 13.22 3.12
C LEU A 175 11.32 11.91 3.93
N ALA A 176 10.24 11.12 3.80
CA ALA A 176 10.15 9.82 4.47
C ALA A 176 11.15 8.80 3.89
N VAL A 177 11.41 8.85 2.60
CA VAL A 177 12.44 8.03 1.94
C VAL A 177 13.82 8.46 2.43
N LEU A 178 14.14 9.75 2.43
CA LEU A 178 15.39 10.29 2.95
C LEU A 178 15.62 9.90 4.43
N LYS A 179 14.57 9.95 5.25
CA LYS A 179 14.66 9.54 6.66
C LYS A 179 15.06 8.08 6.82
N ARG A 180 14.52 7.20 5.98
CA ARG A 180 14.89 5.78 5.99
C ARG A 180 16.33 5.56 5.53
N ALA A 181 16.75 6.26 4.47
CA ALA A 181 18.11 6.18 3.95
C ALA A 181 19.15 6.70 4.96
N ALA A 182 18.84 7.81 5.65
CA ALA A 182 19.69 8.35 6.71
C ALA A 182 19.81 7.38 7.91
N ARG A 183 18.69 6.81 8.36
CA ARG A 183 18.70 5.80 9.43
C ARG A 183 19.43 4.52 9.02
N ALA A 184 19.35 4.12 7.77
CA ALA A 184 20.10 2.98 7.26
C ALA A 184 21.61 3.26 7.31
N MET A 185 22.05 4.46 6.94
CA MET A 185 23.44 4.89 7.05
C MET A 185 23.93 4.86 8.50
N ASP A 186 23.15 5.44 9.44
CA ASP A 186 23.50 5.43 10.86
C ASP A 186 23.73 3.99 11.37
N ARG A 187 22.76 3.11 11.12
CA ARG A 187 22.89 1.69 11.54
C ARG A 187 24.11 0.99 10.95
N ARG A 188 24.45 1.28 9.70
CA ARG A 188 25.64 0.69 9.04
C ARG A 188 26.93 1.23 9.63
N LEU A 189 27.00 2.53 9.90
CA LEU A 189 28.15 3.15 10.53
C LEU A 189 28.34 2.65 11.96
N ASP A 190 27.26 2.58 12.76
CA ASP A 190 27.32 2.06 14.14
C ASP A 190 27.78 0.60 14.17
N ALA A 191 27.28 -0.24 13.26
CA ALA A 191 27.68 -1.63 13.15
C ALA A 191 29.16 -1.76 12.76
N ALA A 192 29.63 -0.99 11.77
CA ALA A 192 31.02 -0.99 11.36
C ALA A 192 31.93 -0.46 12.47
N TRP A 193 31.51 0.56 13.20
CA TRP A 193 32.23 1.12 14.32
C TRP A 193 32.35 0.15 15.48
N GLY A 194 31.30 -0.62 15.78
CA GLY A 194 31.31 -1.67 16.81
C GLY A 194 32.24 -2.84 16.51
N LEU A 195 32.56 -3.08 15.22
CA LEU A 195 33.49 -4.10 14.77
C LEU A 195 34.96 -3.62 14.71
N ARG A 196 35.18 -2.34 15.01
CA ARG A 196 36.54 -1.74 14.95
C ARG A 196 37.47 -2.42 15.94
N SER A 197 38.66 -2.78 15.47
CA SER A 197 39.77 -3.21 16.35
C SER A 197 40.25 -2.04 17.23
N SER A 198 40.66 -2.33 18.47
CA SER A 198 41.28 -1.35 19.37
C SER A 198 42.53 -0.72 18.79
N ASP A 199 43.19 -1.41 17.86
CA ASP A 199 44.44 -1.00 17.22
C ASP A 199 44.26 -0.17 15.95
N THR A 200 42.98 0.13 15.56
CA THR A 200 42.71 0.98 14.40
C THR A 200 42.91 2.45 14.79
N PRO A 201 43.91 3.18 14.22
CA PRO A 201 44.10 4.60 14.51
C PRO A 201 42.87 5.42 14.08
N LEU A 202 42.58 6.47 14.84
CA LEU A 202 41.52 7.45 14.53
C LEU A 202 41.94 8.37 13.39
#